data_67ab32948a8c54296b3ed308125db8db
#
_entry.id   67ab32948a8c54296b3ed308125db8db
#
_cell.length_a   1.000
_cell.length_b   1.000
_cell.length_c   1.000
_cell.angle_alpha   90.00
_cell.angle_beta   90.00
_cell.angle_gamma   90.00
#
_symmetry.space_group_name_H-M   'P 1'
#
loop_
_entity.id
_entity.type
_entity.pdbx_description
1 polymer ?
#
loop_
_entity_poly.entity_id
_entity_poly.type
_entity_poly.pdbx_seq_one_letter_code
_entity_poly.pdbx_strand_id
1 'polypeptide(L)'
;MFHKLILVGNLGRDPEMRYTPGGQAVTTLSVASNRTYPDSAGNQVKQTIWFRVSVWGKQAESCHQYLRKGRPVLVEGRLNPDDNGNPRIWNAQDGTPRASFEVTAETVRFLGGRDEGGAGGGEEGGFAPGPETEDEIPF
;
A
#
# COMPACT_ATOMS: atom_id res chain seq x y z
N MET A 1 -20.30 9.81 -14.02
CA MET A 1 -19.77 10.10 -12.66
C MET A 1 -18.54 9.24 -12.43
N PHE A 2 -17.50 9.80 -11.82
CA PHE A 2 -16.20 9.18 -11.72
C PHE A 2 -15.51 9.54 -10.40
N HIS A 3 -14.86 8.58 -9.78
CA HIS A 3 -13.88 8.85 -8.71
C HIS A 3 -12.69 7.91 -8.85
N LYS A 4 -11.53 8.37 -8.43
CA LYS A 4 -10.31 7.57 -8.40
C LYS A 4 -9.50 7.93 -7.15
N LEU A 5 -8.99 6.91 -6.49
CA LEU A 5 -8.06 7.05 -5.37
C LEU A 5 -6.67 6.66 -5.85
N ILE A 6 -5.70 7.49 -5.52
CA ILE A 6 -4.28 7.19 -5.67
C ILE A 6 -3.67 7.14 -4.28
N LEU A 7 -3.07 6.03 -3.96
CA LEU A 7 -2.52 5.74 -2.64
C LEU A 7 -1.06 5.32 -2.76
N VAL A 8 -0.21 5.95 -1.99
CA VAL A 8 1.19 5.51 -1.79
C VAL A 8 1.38 5.21 -0.32
N GLY A 9 1.89 4.04 -0.02
CA GLY A 9 2.13 3.61 1.35
C GLY A 9 2.91 2.31 1.43
N ASN A 10 3.12 1.84 2.64
CA ASN A 10 3.86 0.62 2.92
C ASN A 10 2.93 -0.48 3.43
N LEU A 11 3.22 -1.72 3.06
CA LEU A 11 2.48 -2.87 3.58
C LEU A 11 2.75 -3.07 5.07
N GLY A 12 1.68 -3.19 5.84
CA GLY A 12 1.77 -3.47 7.28
C GLY A 12 1.87 -4.94 7.61
N ARG A 13 1.58 -5.80 6.65
CA ARG A 13 1.69 -7.27 6.75
C ARG A 13 1.96 -7.87 5.38
N ASP A 14 2.32 -9.15 5.34
CA ASP A 14 2.45 -9.88 4.08
C ASP A 14 1.11 -9.95 3.35
N PRO A 15 1.10 -9.92 2.01
CA PRO A 15 -0.12 -10.08 1.21
C PRO A 15 -0.81 -11.42 1.49
N GLU A 16 -2.12 -11.38 1.61
CA GLU A 16 -2.95 -12.58 1.79
C GLU A 16 -3.71 -12.87 0.51
N MET A 17 -3.40 -13.99 -0.14
CA MET A 17 -4.08 -14.42 -1.36
C MET A 17 -5.06 -15.55 -1.09
N ARG A 18 -6.21 -15.49 -1.74
CA ARG A 18 -7.22 -16.54 -1.76
C ARG A 18 -7.82 -16.66 -3.15
N TYR A 19 -8.52 -17.75 -3.39
CA TYR A 19 -9.31 -17.93 -4.59
C TYR A 19 -10.79 -17.87 -4.27
N THR A 20 -11.55 -17.18 -5.11
CA THR A 20 -13.02 -17.18 -5.01
C THR A 20 -13.59 -18.54 -5.45
N PRO A 21 -14.86 -18.86 -5.11
CA PRO A 21 -15.51 -20.06 -5.59
C PRO A 21 -15.49 -20.21 -7.12
N GLY A 22 -15.44 -19.09 -7.84
CA GLY A 22 -15.28 -19.07 -9.31
C GLY A 22 -13.84 -19.25 -9.80
N GLY A 23 -12.86 -19.47 -8.92
CA GLY A 23 -11.46 -19.70 -9.28
C GLY A 23 -10.64 -18.45 -9.55
N GLN A 24 -11.16 -17.27 -9.26
CA GLN A 24 -10.44 -16.01 -9.44
C GLN A 24 -9.56 -15.68 -8.22
N ALA A 25 -8.29 -15.35 -8.48
CA ALA A 25 -7.38 -14.92 -7.43
C ALA A 25 -7.74 -13.53 -6.91
N VAL A 26 -7.72 -13.37 -5.59
CA VAL A 26 -7.82 -12.08 -4.92
C VAL A 26 -6.78 -11.99 -3.82
N THR A 27 -6.01 -10.91 -3.81
CA THR A 27 -5.01 -10.62 -2.79
C THR A 27 -5.44 -9.40 -2.00
N THR A 28 -5.42 -9.52 -0.68
CA THR A 28 -5.67 -8.39 0.22
C THR A 28 -4.35 -7.80 0.69
N LEU A 29 -4.20 -6.50 0.48
CA LEU A 29 -3.06 -5.72 0.97
C LEU A 29 -3.53 -4.80 2.10
N SER A 30 -2.77 -4.74 3.18
CA SER A 30 -2.94 -3.76 4.24
C SER A 30 -1.91 -2.67 4.06
N VAL A 31 -2.33 -1.51 3.61
CA VAL A 31 -1.44 -0.40 3.23
C VAL A 31 -1.58 0.75 4.21
N ALA A 32 -0.45 1.12 4.82
CA ALA A 32 -0.36 2.27 5.70
C ALA A 32 0.07 3.51 4.93
N SER A 33 -0.72 4.56 4.98
CA SER A 33 -0.37 5.90 4.50
C SER A 33 -0.14 6.81 5.69
N ASN A 34 1.08 7.32 5.82
CA ASN A 34 1.50 8.16 6.93
C ASN A 34 1.49 9.64 6.54
N ARG A 35 1.01 10.45 7.44
CA ARG A 35 1.07 11.91 7.34
C ARG A 35 1.62 12.48 8.64
N THR A 36 2.52 13.44 8.54
CA THR A 36 3.02 14.20 9.67
C THR A 36 2.68 15.66 9.45
N TYR A 37 2.12 16.31 10.48
CA TYR A 37 1.76 17.71 10.43
C TYR A 37 1.91 18.36 11.81
N PRO A 38 2.19 19.67 11.90
CA PRO A 38 2.18 20.39 13.17
C PRO A 38 0.74 20.66 13.61
N ASP A 39 0.47 20.48 14.92
CA ASP A 39 -0.79 20.92 15.52
C ASP A 39 -0.79 22.44 15.81
N SER A 40 -1.89 22.95 16.39
CA SER A 40 -2.03 24.36 16.72
C SER A 40 -1.03 24.85 17.81
N ALA A 41 -0.44 23.94 18.57
CA ALA A 41 0.59 24.23 19.58
C ALA A 41 2.03 24.08 19.05
N GLY A 42 2.19 23.73 17.74
CA GLY A 42 3.48 23.53 17.10
C GLY A 42 4.10 22.14 17.33
N ASN A 43 3.37 21.22 17.95
CA ASN A 43 3.81 19.84 18.14
C ASN A 43 3.62 19.03 16.87
N GLN A 44 4.57 18.14 16.55
CA GLN A 44 4.46 17.23 15.42
C GLN A 44 3.46 16.11 15.74
N VAL A 45 2.42 16.01 14.91
CA VAL A 45 1.42 14.94 14.98
C VAL A 45 1.63 13.98 13.80
N LYS A 46 1.74 12.69 14.11
CA LYS A 46 1.81 11.62 13.11
C LYS A 46 0.48 10.90 13.03
N GLN A 47 -0.09 10.87 11.84
CA GLN A 47 -1.35 10.19 11.55
C GLN A 47 -1.10 9.08 10.54
N THR A 48 -1.64 7.91 10.81
CA THR A 48 -1.59 6.77 9.89
C THR A 48 -3.00 6.38 9.51
N ILE A 49 -3.24 6.32 8.20
CA ILE A 49 -4.48 5.77 7.64
C ILE A 49 -4.16 4.38 7.10
N TRP A 50 -4.97 3.41 7.51
CA TRP A 50 -4.89 2.03 7.03
C TRP A 50 -5.94 1.78 5.96
N PHE A 51 -5.47 1.34 4.80
CA PHE A 51 -6.32 0.96 3.68
C PHE A 51 -6.29 -0.56 3.50
N ARG A 52 -7.47 -1.13 3.37
CA ARG A 52 -7.62 -2.52 2.94
C ARG A 52 -7.84 -2.54 1.44
N VAL A 53 -6.85 -3.03 0.70
CA VAL A 53 -6.85 -3.02 -0.75
C VAL A 53 -7.08 -4.43 -1.27
N SER A 54 -8.10 -4.59 -2.10
CA SER A 54 -8.38 -5.84 -2.82
C SER A 54 -7.83 -5.77 -4.23
N VAL A 55 -6.97 -6.71 -4.57
CA VAL A 55 -6.34 -6.84 -5.90
C VAL A 55 -6.83 -8.13 -6.54
N TRP A 56 -7.26 -8.08 -7.78
CA TRP A 56 -7.87 -9.19 -8.49
C TRP A 56 -7.03 -9.71 -9.65
N GLY A 57 -7.19 -10.99 -9.97
CA GLY A 57 -6.62 -11.61 -11.15
C GLY A 57 -5.10 -11.75 -11.11
N LYS A 58 -4.45 -11.53 -12.24
CA LYS A 58 -2.99 -11.68 -12.37
C LYS A 58 -2.20 -10.72 -11.49
N GLN A 59 -2.70 -9.51 -11.27
CA GLN A 59 -2.07 -8.58 -10.33
C GLN A 59 -2.11 -9.12 -8.90
N ALA A 60 -3.17 -9.83 -8.51
CA ALA A 60 -3.26 -10.48 -7.20
C ALA A 60 -2.13 -11.48 -7.01
N GLU A 61 -1.87 -12.32 -8.00
CA GLU A 61 -0.79 -13.30 -7.98
C GLU A 61 0.59 -12.63 -7.89
N SER A 62 0.81 -11.57 -8.68
CA SER A 62 2.06 -10.80 -8.66
C SER A 62 2.28 -10.12 -7.30
N CYS A 63 1.24 -9.53 -6.72
CA CYS A 63 1.32 -8.93 -5.39
C CYS A 63 1.68 -9.96 -4.32
N HIS A 64 1.07 -11.11 -4.36
CA HIS A 64 1.36 -12.19 -3.42
C HIS A 64 2.78 -12.73 -3.57
N GLN A 65 3.25 -12.85 -4.80
CA GLN A 65 4.57 -13.42 -5.09
C GLN A 65 5.71 -12.48 -4.73
N TYR A 66 5.59 -11.18 -5.02
CA TYR A 66 6.70 -10.23 -4.96
C TYR A 66 6.64 -9.26 -3.79
N LEU A 67 5.48 -9.03 -3.18
CA LEU A 67 5.34 -8.11 -2.05
C LEU A 67 5.52 -8.83 -0.71
N ARG A 68 6.04 -8.08 0.26
CA ARG A 68 6.19 -8.51 1.66
C ARG A 68 5.89 -7.34 2.57
N LYS A 69 5.66 -7.62 3.85
CA LYS A 69 5.55 -6.60 4.89
C LYS A 69 6.67 -5.56 4.78
N GLY A 70 6.30 -4.29 4.88
CA GLY A 70 7.24 -3.16 4.82
C GLY A 70 7.50 -2.62 3.42
N ARG A 71 7.10 -3.33 2.36
CA ARG A 71 7.30 -2.88 0.99
C ARG A 71 6.44 -1.69 0.63
N PRO A 72 7.00 -0.68 -0.06
CA PRO A 72 6.21 0.43 -0.57
C PRO A 72 5.48 0.06 -1.86
N VAL A 73 4.25 0.54 -1.97
CA VAL A 73 3.40 0.36 -3.15
C VAL A 73 2.68 1.64 -3.51
N LEU A 74 2.40 1.82 -4.80
CA LEU A 74 1.43 2.76 -5.32
C LEU A 74 0.21 1.98 -5.80
N VAL A 75 -0.96 2.36 -5.33
CA VAL A 75 -2.24 1.77 -5.72
C VAL A 75 -3.11 2.82 -6.36
N GLU A 76 -3.61 2.55 -7.54
CA GLU A 76 -4.70 3.29 -8.16
C GLU A 76 -5.95 2.43 -8.13
N GLY A 77 -7.04 3.00 -7.69
CA GLY A 77 -8.27 2.24 -7.58
C GLY A 77 -9.48 3.08 -7.23
N ARG A 78 -10.50 2.42 -6.74
CA ARG A 78 -11.77 3.01 -6.33
C ARG A 78 -12.10 2.62 -4.90
N LEU A 79 -12.78 3.51 -4.19
CA LEU A 79 -13.35 3.17 -2.90
C LEU A 79 -14.37 2.04 -3.06
N ASN A 80 -14.38 1.14 -2.12
CA ASN A 80 -15.29 -0.01 -2.10
C ASN A 80 -16.33 0.19 -0.98
N PRO A 81 -17.50 0.76 -1.29
CA PRO A 81 -18.53 1.03 -0.29
C PRO A 81 -19.32 -0.23 0.07
N ASP A 82 -20.16 -0.11 1.10
CA ASP A 82 -21.23 -1.06 1.36
C ASP A 82 -22.36 -0.91 0.31
N ASP A 83 -23.41 -1.72 0.43
CA ASP A 83 -24.52 -1.74 -0.51
C ASP A 83 -25.33 -0.42 -0.54
N ASN A 84 -25.18 0.42 0.49
CA ASN A 84 -25.82 1.73 0.61
C ASN A 84 -24.91 2.90 0.21
N GLY A 85 -23.69 2.62 -0.21
CA GLY A 85 -22.71 3.63 -0.59
C GLY A 85 -21.93 4.24 0.58
N ASN A 86 -21.99 3.65 1.75
CA ASN A 86 -21.30 4.09 2.95
C ASN A 86 -19.97 3.33 3.17
N PRO A 87 -19.06 3.86 4.00
CA PRO A 87 -17.91 3.09 4.45
C PRO A 87 -18.35 1.78 5.11
N ARG A 88 -17.62 0.69 4.82
CA ARG A 88 -17.93 -0.60 5.43
C ARG A 88 -17.68 -0.60 6.93
N ILE A 89 -18.66 -1.04 7.68
CA ILE A 89 -18.57 -1.19 9.13
C ILE A 89 -18.52 -2.68 9.46
N TRP A 90 -17.62 -3.05 10.35
CA TRP A 90 -17.47 -4.40 10.85
C TRP A 90 -17.29 -4.38 12.37
N ASN A 91 -17.61 -5.46 13.02
CA ASN A 91 -17.43 -5.59 14.46
C ASN A 91 -16.10 -6.29 14.75
N ALA A 92 -15.27 -5.64 15.58
CA ALA A 92 -14.06 -6.26 16.08
C ALA A 92 -14.39 -7.38 17.08
N GLN A 93 -13.40 -8.19 17.44
CA GLN A 93 -13.58 -9.30 18.38
C GLN A 93 -14.11 -8.87 19.76
N ASP A 94 -13.84 -7.63 20.15
CA ASP A 94 -14.35 -7.02 21.39
C ASP A 94 -15.79 -6.48 21.26
N GLY A 95 -16.44 -6.67 20.10
CA GLY A 95 -17.79 -6.17 19.81
C GLY A 95 -17.86 -4.71 19.41
N THR A 96 -16.72 -4.00 19.33
CA THR A 96 -16.67 -2.59 18.93
C THR A 96 -16.87 -2.44 17.43
N PRO A 97 -17.83 -1.62 16.96
CA PRO A 97 -17.94 -1.33 15.53
C PRO A 97 -16.76 -0.49 15.03
N ARG A 98 -16.21 -0.88 13.89
CA ARG A 98 -15.09 -0.20 13.22
C ARG A 98 -15.40 0.01 11.75
N ALA A 99 -14.97 1.13 11.22
CA ALA A 99 -15.05 1.42 9.80
C ALA A 99 -13.73 1.10 9.10
N SER A 100 -13.80 0.60 7.88
CA SER A 100 -12.64 0.32 7.04
C SER A 100 -12.60 1.23 5.83
N PHE A 101 -11.43 1.75 5.51
CA PHE A 101 -11.15 2.34 4.22
C PHE A 101 -10.82 1.21 3.24
N GLU A 102 -11.79 0.79 2.47
CA GLU A 102 -11.65 -0.30 1.51
C GLU A 102 -11.51 0.23 0.09
N VAL A 103 -10.57 -0.35 -0.64
CA VAL A 103 -10.23 0.06 -2.01
C VAL A 103 -10.16 -1.19 -2.88
N THR A 104 -10.78 -1.12 -4.05
CA THR A 104 -10.54 -2.10 -5.13
C THR A 104 -9.49 -1.53 -6.05
N ALA A 105 -8.35 -2.21 -6.14
CA ALA A 105 -7.25 -1.79 -6.99
C ALA A 105 -7.55 -2.04 -8.47
N GLU A 106 -7.27 -1.05 -9.28
CA GLU A 106 -7.21 -1.15 -10.74
C GLU A 106 -5.77 -1.40 -11.19
N THR A 107 -4.82 -0.72 -10.55
CA THR A 107 -3.39 -0.85 -10.82
C THR A 107 -2.60 -0.84 -9.52
N VAL A 108 -1.66 -1.75 -9.38
CA VAL A 108 -0.68 -1.76 -8.30
C VAL A 108 0.72 -1.66 -8.90
N ARG A 109 1.50 -0.69 -8.42
CA ARG A 109 2.89 -0.54 -8.81
C ARG A 109 3.79 -0.76 -7.62
N PHE A 110 4.80 -1.59 -7.81
CA PHE A 110 5.79 -1.87 -6.78
C PHE A 110 6.83 -0.76 -6.80
N LEU A 111 6.94 -0.07 -5.67
CA LEU A 111 7.93 0.96 -5.43
C LEU A 111 9.08 0.36 -4.61
N GLY A 112 10.25 0.94 -4.67
CA GLY A 112 11.43 0.41 -3.97
C GLY A 112 12.24 -0.59 -4.79
N GLY A 113 13.53 -0.73 -4.41
CA GLY A 113 14.49 -1.59 -5.12
C GLY A 113 14.15 -3.07 -5.01
N ARG A 114 14.72 -3.85 -5.90
CA ARG A 114 14.75 -5.31 -5.77
C ARG A 114 15.38 -5.67 -4.43
N ASP A 115 14.79 -6.64 -3.73
CA ASP A 115 15.54 -7.30 -2.67
C ASP A 115 16.77 -7.93 -3.31
N GLU A 116 17.94 -7.43 -2.97
CA GLU A 116 19.17 -8.16 -3.11
C GLU A 116 19.22 -9.26 -2.03
N GLY A 117 18.31 -10.20 -2.16
CA GLY A 117 18.26 -11.43 -1.40
C GLY A 117 18.47 -12.62 -2.32
N GLY A 118 19.64 -12.77 -2.88
CA GLY A 118 19.96 -13.89 -3.76
C GLY A 118 21.35 -13.79 -4.32
N ALA A 119 22.26 -14.36 -3.60
CA ALA A 119 23.62 -14.73 -3.91
C ALA A 119 24.11 -14.58 -5.37
N GLY A 120 25.28 -13.97 -5.52
CA GLY A 120 26.31 -14.48 -6.40
C GLY A 120 26.64 -13.64 -7.61
N GLY A 121 27.85 -13.17 -7.61
CA GLY A 121 28.60 -12.92 -8.81
C GLY A 121 28.93 -11.45 -9.07
N GLY A 122 30.13 -11.11 -8.68
CA GLY A 122 30.78 -9.83 -8.84
C GLY A 122 30.85 -9.30 -10.25
N GLU A 123 30.97 -7.99 -10.30
CA GLU A 123 32.09 -7.36 -10.97
C GLU A 123 32.14 -5.89 -10.59
N GLU A 124 33.33 -5.48 -10.24
CA GLU A 124 33.75 -4.14 -9.91
C GLU A 124 33.46 -3.19 -11.07
N GLY A 125 32.77 -2.10 -10.78
CA GLY A 125 32.73 -0.92 -11.62
C GLY A 125 32.54 0.27 -10.69
N GLY A 126 33.65 0.82 -10.20
CA GLY A 126 33.65 2.00 -9.38
C GLY A 126 33.00 3.17 -10.08
N PHE A 127 32.01 3.75 -9.43
CA PHE A 127 31.56 5.09 -9.76
C PHE A 127 31.69 5.95 -8.50
N ALA A 128 32.57 6.93 -8.61
CA ALA A 128 32.83 7.91 -7.58
C ALA A 128 31.55 8.73 -7.28
N PRO A 129 31.32 9.11 -6.03
CA PRO A 129 30.20 9.98 -5.70
C PRO A 129 30.46 11.38 -6.24
N GLY A 130 29.59 11.85 -7.11
CA GLY A 130 29.51 13.25 -7.47
C GLY A 130 28.84 14.05 -6.37
N PRO A 131 29.07 15.36 -6.29
CA PRO A 131 28.64 16.19 -5.19
C PRO A 131 27.10 16.27 -5.12
N GLU A 132 26.62 16.12 -3.90
CA GLU A 132 25.22 16.33 -3.51
C GLU A 132 24.80 17.76 -3.90
N THR A 133 23.83 17.85 -4.78
CA THR A 133 23.03 19.07 -4.91
C THR A 133 21.75 18.84 -4.15
N GLU A 134 21.66 19.50 -2.99
CA GLU A 134 20.42 19.68 -2.26
C GLU A 134 19.46 20.49 -3.13
N ASP A 135 18.55 19.83 -3.80
CA ASP A 135 17.35 20.46 -4.32
C ASP A 135 16.20 20.15 -3.36
N GLU A 136 16.06 21.02 -2.37
CA GLU A 136 14.84 21.11 -1.57
C GLU A 136 13.69 21.48 -2.52
N ILE A 137 12.78 20.56 -2.74
CA ILE A 137 11.49 20.88 -3.34
C ILE A 137 10.56 21.26 -2.20
N PRO A 138 10.15 22.53 -2.04
CA PRO A 138 9.19 22.91 -1.01
C PRO A 138 7.79 22.50 -1.43
N PHE A 139 7.17 21.69 -0.62
CA PHE A 139 5.74 21.46 -0.66
C PHE A 139 5.05 22.21 0.49
#